data_375b159f42389a6366501ebc39e44fbd
#
_entry.id   375b159f42389a6366501ebc39e44fbd
#
_cell.length_a   1.000
_cell.length_b   1.000
_cell.length_c   1.000
_cell.angle_alpha   90.00
_cell.angle_beta   90.00
_cell.angle_gamma   90.00
#
_symmetry.space_group_name_H-M   'P 1'
#
loop_
_entity.id
_entity.type
_entity.pdbx_description
1 polymer ?
#
loop_
_entity_poly.entity_id
_entity_poly.type
_entity_poly.pdbx_seq_one_letter_code
_entity_poly.pdbx_strand_id
1 'polypeptide(L)'
;MNTIEPPSTISVPAQNSGAPSSRGLIALRWASSEGRPSSSNRKPTLLACLAIFLAANLQAQSPNWQLSWSDEFNAPNGSPPDPAKWNIVTAGDGFGNNELETYTNQPANVQQQNGNLVITAQKEDLTGPDGIPRHYTSARLNTQNRFTQKYGRFEARIQLPTGKGIWPAFWLLGANHETAQWPDCGEIDILESIGAPDTTYSTLHGPGYSGHKGLTTKFPLPAGESVNTAFHLYAVEWSPNDIKFFFDDHLIAHRTPADLPQGTRWVYDHPFYVLLNLAVGGYWPGNPDPTTVFPQQMLVDYVHVYTRKPETPKATLKPGAPHLDSEMGASSEGRPSSPGSASRSKSKPTQ
;
A
#
# COMPACT_ATOMS: atom_id res chain seq x y z
N MET A 1 -7.17 -32.43 -53.68
CA MET A 1 -6.34 -33.65 -53.62
C MET A 1 -4.88 -33.22 -53.62
N ASN A 2 -4.28 -33.17 -52.50
CA ASN A 2 -2.82 -33.22 -52.28
C ASN A 2 -2.65 -33.56 -50.81
N THR A 3 -2.34 -34.80 -50.54
CA THR A 3 -2.01 -35.39 -49.26
C THR A 3 -0.57 -35.04 -48.96
N ILE A 4 -0.31 -34.46 -47.76
CA ILE A 4 1.02 -34.26 -47.20
C ILE A 4 1.14 -35.20 -46.02
N GLU A 5 2.11 -36.15 -46.11
CA GLU A 5 2.50 -37.14 -45.05
C GLU A 5 3.20 -36.45 -43.89
N PRO A 6 3.14 -37.03 -42.68
CA PRO A 6 3.86 -36.52 -41.50
C PRO A 6 5.31 -37.03 -41.50
N PRO A 7 6.30 -36.23 -40.96
CA PRO A 7 7.67 -36.67 -40.85
C PRO A 7 7.89 -37.62 -39.66
N SER A 8 8.78 -38.55 -39.90
CA SER A 8 9.24 -39.69 -39.11
C SER A 8 9.89 -39.32 -37.78
N THR A 9 9.60 -40.17 -36.80
CA THR A 9 10.19 -40.29 -35.47
C THR A 9 11.70 -40.54 -35.52
N ILE A 10 12.48 -39.70 -34.80
CA ILE A 10 13.89 -39.97 -34.49
C ILE A 10 13.97 -40.52 -33.06
N SER A 11 14.43 -41.77 -32.97
CA SER A 11 14.75 -42.49 -31.73
C SER A 11 16.11 -42.01 -31.17
N VAL A 12 16.16 -41.66 -29.87
CA VAL A 12 17.39 -41.40 -29.12
C VAL A 12 17.68 -42.60 -28.20
N PRO A 13 18.93 -43.11 -28.17
CA PRO A 13 19.27 -44.31 -27.40
C PRO A 13 19.46 -44.01 -25.92
N ALA A 14 19.03 -45.00 -25.09
CA ALA A 14 19.22 -45.05 -23.64
C ALA A 14 20.72 -45.17 -23.29
N GLN A 15 21.16 -44.34 -22.34
CA GLN A 15 22.44 -44.56 -21.66
C GLN A 15 22.24 -45.01 -20.22
N ASN A 16 23.06 -45.98 -19.88
CA ASN A 16 23.11 -46.87 -18.79
C ASN A 16 23.39 -46.26 -17.42
N SER A 17 22.81 -46.86 -16.42
CA SER A 17 23.06 -46.80 -14.99
C SER A 17 24.51 -47.05 -14.58
N GLY A 18 25.01 -46.28 -13.65
CA GLY A 18 26.24 -46.56 -12.91
C GLY A 18 26.22 -45.93 -11.54
N ALA A 19 25.85 -46.68 -10.52
CA ALA A 19 26.09 -46.32 -9.13
C ALA A 19 27.53 -46.64 -8.73
N PRO A 20 28.15 -45.91 -7.81
CA PRO A 20 29.14 -46.49 -6.92
C PRO A 20 28.75 -46.41 -5.44
N SER A 21 29.07 -47.53 -4.82
CA SER A 21 28.87 -47.92 -3.42
C SER A 21 29.75 -47.20 -2.43
N SER A 22 29.15 -46.99 -1.24
CA SER A 22 29.66 -47.17 0.14
C SER A 22 31.15 -46.92 0.52
N ARG A 23 31.27 -46.28 1.65
CA ARG A 23 32.15 -46.46 2.83
C ARG A 23 32.99 -45.21 3.23
N GLY A 24 32.85 -44.88 4.51
CA GLY A 24 33.74 -43.99 5.22
C GLY A 24 33.19 -43.41 6.53
N LEU A 25 32.85 -44.29 7.50
CA LEU A 25 32.66 -43.89 8.90
C LEU A 25 34.03 -43.51 9.49
N ILE A 26 34.19 -42.29 9.96
CA ILE A 26 35.26 -41.91 10.90
C ILE A 26 34.60 -41.52 12.21
N ALA A 27 34.71 -42.41 13.20
CA ALA A 27 34.37 -42.16 14.58
C ALA A 27 35.52 -41.38 15.24
N LEU A 28 35.27 -40.22 15.78
CA LEU A 28 36.19 -39.50 16.68
C LEU A 28 35.74 -39.74 18.14
N ARG A 29 36.64 -40.45 18.84
CA ARG A 29 36.58 -40.76 20.26
C ARG A 29 36.72 -39.50 21.11
N TRP A 30 35.89 -39.35 22.11
CA TRP A 30 36.03 -38.44 23.22
C TRP A 30 36.94 -39.08 24.30
N ALA A 31 37.97 -38.36 24.68
CA ALA A 31 38.76 -38.66 25.87
C ALA A 31 38.26 -37.84 27.06
N SER A 32 37.85 -38.53 28.06
CA SER A 32 37.52 -38.01 29.40
C SER A 32 38.79 -37.66 30.15
N SER A 33 38.83 -36.48 30.79
CA SER A 33 39.70 -36.26 31.94
C SER A 33 38.94 -35.59 33.07
N GLU A 34 38.85 -36.31 34.16
CA GLU A 34 38.27 -35.88 35.44
C GLU A 34 39.17 -34.85 36.13
N GLY A 35 38.55 -33.90 36.81
CA GLY A 35 39.20 -33.00 37.74
C GLY A 35 38.19 -32.18 38.54
N ARG A 36 37.79 -32.69 39.72
CA ARG A 36 37.17 -31.85 40.75
C ARG A 36 38.29 -31.22 41.63
N PRO A 37 38.08 -29.97 42.13
CA PRO A 37 37.50 -29.83 43.44
C PRO A 37 36.67 -28.58 43.79
N SER A 38 35.94 -28.77 44.86
CA SER A 38 35.58 -27.86 45.97
C SER A 38 34.51 -26.78 45.79
N SER A 39 33.53 -27.00 46.64
CA SER A 39 32.38 -26.18 47.06
C SER A 39 32.70 -24.75 47.46
N SER A 40 31.91 -23.79 46.97
CA SER A 40 31.52 -22.62 47.76
C SER A 40 30.06 -22.25 47.47
N ASN A 41 29.24 -22.36 48.51
CA ASN A 41 27.85 -21.91 48.57
C ASN A 41 27.76 -20.41 48.29
N ARG A 42 27.25 -20.05 47.14
CA ARG A 42 26.58 -18.75 46.92
C ARG A 42 25.28 -19.00 46.17
N LYS A 43 24.17 -18.76 46.85
CA LYS A 43 22.84 -18.73 46.25
C LYS A 43 22.84 -17.66 45.17
N PRO A 44 22.52 -17.96 43.89
CA PRO A 44 22.17 -16.92 42.94
C PRO A 44 20.71 -16.53 43.19
N THR A 45 20.52 -15.30 43.59
CA THR A 45 19.24 -14.61 43.57
C THR A 45 18.80 -14.58 42.10
N LEU A 46 17.76 -15.32 41.79
CA LEU A 46 17.12 -15.30 40.48
C LEU A 46 16.40 -13.94 40.31
N LEU A 47 17.12 -12.93 39.79
CA LEU A 47 16.45 -11.79 39.15
C LEU A 47 16.04 -12.27 37.74
N ALA A 48 14.82 -12.75 37.65
CA ALA A 48 14.16 -12.94 36.37
C ALA A 48 13.93 -11.55 35.76
N CYS A 49 14.85 -11.10 34.92
CA CYS A 49 14.61 -10.01 33.99
C CYS A 49 13.63 -10.54 32.91
N LEU A 50 12.35 -10.43 33.24
CA LEU A 50 11.28 -10.52 32.23
C LEU A 50 11.40 -9.28 31.36
N ALA A 51 12.28 -9.33 30.35
CA ALA A 51 12.30 -8.37 29.28
C ALA A 51 11.07 -8.66 28.41
N ILE A 52 9.95 -8.04 28.78
CA ILE A 52 8.80 -7.90 27.89
C ILE A 52 9.30 -7.04 26.74
N PHE A 53 9.64 -7.68 25.64
CA PHE A 53 9.73 -7.01 24.35
C PHE A 53 8.31 -6.58 23.95
N LEU A 54 7.83 -5.47 24.52
CA LEU A 54 6.86 -4.65 23.84
C LEU A 54 7.60 -4.06 22.65
N ALA A 55 7.55 -4.76 21.51
CA ALA A 55 7.76 -4.13 20.22
C ALA A 55 6.60 -3.15 20.04
N ALA A 56 6.69 -1.98 20.64
CA ALA A 56 5.90 -0.84 20.23
C ALA A 56 6.35 -0.59 18.79
N ASN A 57 5.49 -0.94 17.83
CA ASN A 57 5.54 -0.37 16.50
C ASN A 57 5.36 1.14 16.67
N LEU A 58 6.44 1.84 16.99
CA LEU A 58 6.53 3.28 16.78
C LEU A 58 6.61 3.48 15.27
N GLN A 59 5.48 3.36 14.60
CA GLN A 59 5.29 4.07 13.37
C GLN A 59 5.50 5.54 13.72
N ALA A 60 6.61 6.09 13.26
CA ALA A 60 6.85 7.53 13.31
C ALA A 60 5.79 8.17 12.40
N GLN A 61 4.60 8.39 12.96
CA GLN A 61 3.56 9.13 12.27
C GLN A 61 4.17 10.48 11.92
N SER A 62 4.26 10.77 10.63
CA SER A 62 4.56 12.12 10.18
C SER A 62 3.72 13.09 10.99
N PRO A 63 4.28 14.14 11.58
CA PRO A 63 3.59 15.02 12.52
C PRO A 63 2.31 15.64 11.93
N ASN A 64 2.14 15.58 10.61
CA ASN A 64 1.04 16.17 9.85
C ASN A 64 -0.12 15.23 9.52
N TRP A 65 -0.04 13.93 9.85
CA TRP A 65 -1.04 12.94 9.49
C TRP A 65 -1.78 12.38 10.71
N GLN A 66 -3.09 12.12 10.54
CA GLN A 66 -3.96 11.46 11.52
C GLN A 66 -4.63 10.27 10.84
N LEU A 67 -4.47 9.07 11.39
CA LEU A 67 -5.12 7.86 10.89
C LEU A 67 -6.63 8.04 10.91
N SER A 68 -7.27 7.79 9.76
CA SER A 68 -8.73 7.87 9.57
C SER A 68 -9.36 6.50 9.34
N TRP A 69 -8.61 5.57 8.74
CA TRP A 69 -9.06 4.20 8.48
C TRP A 69 -7.85 3.28 8.33
N SER A 70 -7.98 2.03 8.76
CA SER A 70 -6.96 1.01 8.54
C SER A 70 -7.52 -0.41 8.49
N ASP A 71 -6.74 -1.31 7.90
CA ASP A 71 -6.84 -2.74 8.09
C ASP A 71 -5.45 -3.35 8.24
N GLU A 72 -5.24 -4.04 9.36
CA GLU A 72 -3.97 -4.68 9.72
C GLU A 72 -3.98 -6.18 9.40
N PHE A 73 -5.06 -6.72 8.88
CA PHE A 73 -5.24 -8.12 8.50
C PHE A 73 -4.85 -9.15 9.58
N ASN A 74 -5.13 -8.83 10.85
CA ASN A 74 -4.71 -9.59 12.03
C ASN A 74 -5.74 -10.64 12.50
N ALA A 75 -6.73 -11.01 11.68
CA ALA A 75 -7.65 -12.09 12.02
C ALA A 75 -6.95 -13.46 11.98
N PRO A 76 -7.50 -14.50 12.60
CA PRO A 76 -6.94 -15.84 12.57
C PRO A 76 -6.67 -16.34 11.13
N ASN A 77 -5.62 -17.14 10.99
CA ASN A 77 -5.27 -17.74 9.69
C ASN A 77 -6.47 -18.47 9.06
N GLY A 78 -6.68 -18.25 7.77
CA GLY A 78 -7.83 -18.79 7.03
C GLY A 78 -9.08 -17.93 7.08
N SER A 79 -9.09 -16.85 7.87
CA SER A 79 -10.23 -15.91 7.90
C SER A 79 -10.34 -15.13 6.59
N PRO A 80 -11.55 -14.86 6.10
CA PRO A 80 -11.75 -13.92 5.00
C PRO A 80 -11.39 -12.48 5.43
N PRO A 81 -11.16 -11.57 4.49
CA PRO A 81 -11.16 -10.12 4.76
C PRO A 81 -12.42 -9.68 5.49
N ASP A 82 -12.31 -8.68 6.38
CA ASP A 82 -13.45 -8.17 7.13
C ASP A 82 -14.53 -7.60 6.19
N PRO A 83 -15.75 -8.19 6.15
CA PRO A 83 -16.81 -7.75 5.26
C PRO A 83 -17.38 -6.37 5.63
N ALA A 84 -17.08 -5.84 6.81
CA ALA A 84 -17.40 -4.46 7.17
C ALA A 84 -16.46 -3.45 6.47
N LYS A 85 -15.28 -3.89 6.06
CA LYS A 85 -14.27 -3.06 5.39
C LYS A 85 -14.19 -3.33 3.90
N TRP A 86 -14.34 -4.60 3.46
CA TRP A 86 -14.07 -5.03 2.11
C TRP A 86 -15.24 -5.75 1.45
N ASN A 87 -15.44 -5.46 0.18
CA ASN A 87 -16.21 -6.31 -0.73
C ASN A 87 -15.23 -7.17 -1.52
N ILE A 88 -15.53 -8.45 -1.68
CA ILE A 88 -14.79 -9.34 -2.57
C ILE A 88 -15.58 -9.45 -3.87
N VAL A 89 -14.95 -9.11 -4.99
CA VAL A 89 -15.54 -9.18 -6.33
C VAL A 89 -15.51 -10.64 -6.82
N THR A 90 -16.65 -11.10 -7.35
CA THR A 90 -16.75 -12.42 -8.01
C THR A 90 -17.21 -12.19 -9.44
N ALA A 91 -16.26 -12.11 -10.36
CA ALA A 91 -16.48 -11.83 -11.77
C ALA A 91 -15.27 -12.29 -12.61
N GLY A 92 -15.45 -12.36 -13.92
CA GLY A 92 -14.40 -12.79 -14.84
C GLY A 92 -14.60 -12.23 -16.24
N ASP A 93 -15.12 -11.00 -16.37
CA ASP A 93 -15.41 -10.36 -17.66
C ASP A 93 -14.18 -9.70 -18.31
N GLY A 94 -12.97 -9.91 -17.74
CA GLY A 94 -11.71 -9.35 -18.22
C GLY A 94 -11.54 -7.86 -17.93
N PHE A 95 -12.47 -7.23 -17.20
CA PHE A 95 -12.43 -5.86 -16.66
C PHE A 95 -11.98 -4.79 -17.67
N GLY A 96 -12.30 -4.97 -18.96
CA GLY A 96 -11.89 -4.07 -20.03
C GLY A 96 -10.43 -4.19 -20.47
N ASN A 97 -9.63 -5.01 -19.78
CA ASN A 97 -8.20 -5.20 -19.99
C ASN A 97 -7.82 -6.54 -20.63
N ASN A 98 -8.82 -7.39 -20.96
CA ASN A 98 -8.61 -8.76 -21.43
C ASN A 98 -7.84 -9.63 -20.38
N GLU A 99 -8.15 -9.41 -19.11
CA GLU A 99 -7.67 -10.25 -18.00
C GLU A 99 -8.19 -11.68 -18.16
N LEU A 100 -7.42 -12.67 -17.73
CA LEU A 100 -7.69 -14.09 -18.01
C LEU A 100 -8.29 -14.86 -16.82
N GLU A 101 -8.27 -14.29 -15.63
CA GLU A 101 -8.75 -14.93 -14.41
C GLU A 101 -10.25 -14.72 -14.20
N THR A 102 -10.81 -15.60 -13.37
CA THR A 102 -12.05 -15.35 -12.63
C THR A 102 -11.67 -14.94 -11.22
N TYR A 103 -12.09 -13.75 -10.79
CA TYR A 103 -12.00 -13.36 -9.39
C TYR A 103 -13.03 -14.10 -8.56
N THR A 104 -12.60 -14.62 -7.40
CA THR A 104 -13.42 -15.44 -6.51
C THR A 104 -13.31 -14.94 -5.06
N ASN A 105 -14.23 -15.41 -4.22
CA ASN A 105 -14.19 -15.26 -2.77
C ASN A 105 -13.72 -16.52 -2.04
N GLN A 106 -13.11 -17.47 -2.76
CA GLN A 106 -12.65 -18.73 -2.17
C GLN A 106 -11.41 -18.48 -1.29
N PRO A 107 -11.28 -19.20 -0.16
CA PRO A 107 -10.10 -19.10 0.70
C PRO A 107 -8.79 -19.41 -0.03
N ALA A 108 -8.85 -20.20 -1.10
CA ALA A 108 -7.71 -20.51 -1.96
C ALA A 108 -7.18 -19.26 -2.71
N ASN A 109 -8.04 -18.25 -2.97
CA ASN A 109 -7.66 -17.02 -3.66
C ASN A 109 -7.52 -15.82 -2.72
N VAL A 110 -8.26 -15.78 -1.59
CA VAL A 110 -8.19 -14.66 -0.66
C VAL A 110 -8.45 -15.10 0.78
N GLN A 111 -7.50 -14.82 1.66
CA GLN A 111 -7.60 -15.09 3.09
C GLN A 111 -6.61 -14.23 3.87
N GLN A 112 -6.81 -14.14 5.18
CA GLN A 112 -5.80 -13.62 6.10
C GLN A 112 -4.90 -14.76 6.57
N GLN A 113 -3.60 -14.55 6.57
CA GLN A 113 -2.63 -15.53 7.02
C GLN A 113 -1.36 -14.86 7.55
N ASN A 114 -0.94 -15.24 8.75
CA ASN A 114 0.29 -14.75 9.40
C ASN A 114 0.35 -13.21 9.50
N GLY A 115 -0.79 -12.56 9.79
CA GLY A 115 -0.88 -11.10 9.89
C GLY A 115 -0.87 -10.38 8.54
N ASN A 116 -1.21 -11.06 7.45
CA ASN A 116 -1.29 -10.46 6.11
C ASN A 116 -2.61 -10.84 5.44
N LEU A 117 -3.11 -9.97 4.57
CA LEU A 117 -4.00 -10.38 3.51
C LEU A 117 -3.18 -11.07 2.43
N VAL A 118 -3.58 -12.30 2.07
CA VAL A 118 -2.96 -13.08 1.01
C VAL A 118 -3.92 -13.17 -0.16
N ILE A 119 -3.56 -12.56 -1.29
CA ILE A 119 -4.26 -12.69 -2.56
C ILE A 119 -3.46 -13.67 -3.41
N THR A 120 -4.09 -14.78 -3.82
CA THR A 120 -3.43 -15.85 -4.55
C THR A 120 -4.03 -16.03 -5.93
N ALA A 121 -3.21 -15.84 -6.96
CA ALA A 121 -3.54 -16.24 -8.32
C ALA A 121 -3.15 -17.70 -8.52
N GLN A 122 -4.09 -18.51 -9.05
CA GLN A 122 -3.90 -19.91 -9.32
C GLN A 122 -4.10 -20.21 -10.81
N LYS A 123 -3.45 -21.26 -11.27
CA LYS A 123 -3.72 -21.86 -12.59
C LYS A 123 -4.63 -23.05 -12.36
N GLU A 124 -5.92 -22.84 -12.53
CA GLU A 124 -6.96 -23.83 -12.36
C GLU A 124 -8.17 -23.49 -13.23
N ASP A 125 -8.91 -24.51 -13.62
CA ASP A 125 -10.10 -24.33 -14.44
C ASP A 125 -11.30 -23.99 -13.57
N LEU A 126 -11.95 -22.88 -13.86
CA LEU A 126 -13.19 -22.47 -13.21
C LEU A 126 -14.15 -21.85 -14.23
N THR A 127 -15.42 -22.28 -14.18
CA THR A 127 -16.50 -21.58 -14.88
C THR A 127 -17.01 -20.46 -13.99
N GLY A 128 -16.82 -19.22 -14.43
CA GLY A 128 -17.22 -18.03 -13.71
C GLY A 128 -18.74 -17.84 -13.62
N PRO A 129 -19.20 -16.80 -12.88
CA PRO A 129 -20.63 -16.48 -12.77
C PRO A 129 -21.28 -16.12 -14.12
N ASP A 130 -20.50 -15.72 -15.10
CA ASP A 130 -20.89 -15.43 -16.49
C ASP A 130 -21.04 -16.69 -17.37
N GLY A 131 -20.79 -17.88 -16.79
CA GLY A 131 -20.86 -19.16 -17.51
C GLY A 131 -19.67 -19.45 -18.43
N ILE A 132 -18.62 -18.60 -18.41
CA ILE A 132 -17.43 -18.75 -19.27
C ILE A 132 -16.33 -19.48 -18.49
N PRO A 133 -15.81 -20.62 -19.03
CA PRO A 133 -14.64 -21.29 -18.47
C PRO A 133 -13.38 -20.44 -18.61
N ARG A 134 -12.59 -20.34 -17.55
CA ARG A 134 -11.28 -19.70 -17.50
C ARG A 134 -10.26 -20.61 -16.85
N HIS A 135 -8.99 -20.38 -17.12
CA HIS A 135 -7.88 -21.25 -16.68
C HIS A 135 -7.09 -20.64 -15.52
N TYR A 136 -7.57 -19.53 -14.96
CA TYR A 136 -6.96 -18.88 -13.81
C TYR A 136 -8.03 -18.38 -12.86
N THR A 137 -7.71 -18.42 -11.57
CA THR A 137 -8.51 -17.78 -10.52
C THR A 137 -7.62 -16.82 -9.72
N SER A 138 -8.22 -15.78 -9.15
CA SER A 138 -7.54 -14.83 -8.29
C SER A 138 -8.54 -14.09 -7.40
N ALA A 139 -8.14 -12.97 -6.78
CA ALA A 139 -9.07 -12.15 -6.03
C ALA A 139 -8.88 -10.64 -6.31
N ARG A 140 -10.01 -9.93 -6.19
CA ARG A 140 -10.14 -8.48 -6.25
C ARG A 140 -11.03 -8.00 -5.11
N LEU A 141 -10.53 -7.04 -4.33
CA LEU A 141 -11.23 -6.45 -3.20
C LEU A 141 -11.41 -4.96 -3.40
N ASN A 142 -12.47 -4.40 -2.82
CA ASN A 142 -12.65 -2.96 -2.78
C ASN A 142 -13.39 -2.50 -1.51
N THR A 143 -13.25 -1.20 -1.19
CA THR A 143 -13.96 -0.57 -0.07
C THR A 143 -15.20 0.23 -0.52
N GLN A 144 -15.72 0.01 -1.72
CA GLN A 144 -16.90 0.69 -2.26
C GLN A 144 -18.08 0.54 -1.30
N ASN A 145 -18.78 1.64 -0.97
CA ASN A 145 -19.89 1.68 -0.01
C ASN A 145 -19.54 1.20 1.41
N ARG A 146 -18.25 1.01 1.72
CA ARG A 146 -17.70 0.70 3.05
C ARG A 146 -16.87 1.86 3.58
N PHE A 147 -15.91 2.30 2.77
CA PHE A 147 -15.05 3.44 3.08
C PHE A 147 -14.70 4.20 1.82
N THR A 148 -14.81 5.52 1.89
CA THR A 148 -14.32 6.46 0.88
C THR A 148 -13.70 7.65 1.56
N GLN A 149 -12.69 8.25 0.96
CA GLN A 149 -12.11 9.50 1.45
C GLN A 149 -11.69 10.39 0.30
N LYS A 150 -11.87 11.69 0.48
CA LYS A 150 -11.34 12.74 -0.39
C LYS A 150 -10.10 13.30 0.28
N TYR A 151 -8.97 13.29 -0.45
CA TYR A 151 -7.68 13.78 0.02
C TYR A 151 -7.11 13.01 1.21
N GLY A 152 -5.82 13.14 1.44
CA GLY A 152 -5.11 12.48 2.50
C GLY A 152 -3.88 11.70 2.02
N ARG A 153 -3.40 10.81 2.85
CA ARG A 153 -2.37 9.82 2.50
C ARG A 153 -2.99 8.45 2.53
N PHE A 154 -2.86 7.71 1.44
CA PHE A 154 -3.23 6.30 1.33
C PHE A 154 -1.95 5.51 1.16
N GLU A 155 -1.75 4.50 1.99
CA GLU A 155 -0.56 3.67 1.94
C GLU A 155 -0.87 2.21 2.21
N ALA A 156 -0.08 1.33 1.61
CA ALA A 156 -0.09 -0.09 1.89
C ALA A 156 1.32 -0.64 1.91
N ARG A 157 1.58 -1.60 2.81
CA ARG A 157 2.84 -2.32 2.86
C ARG A 157 2.65 -3.68 2.20
N ILE A 158 3.32 -3.87 1.05
CA ILE A 158 3.02 -4.98 0.14
C ILE A 158 4.29 -5.67 -0.32
N GLN A 159 4.27 -7.01 -0.38
CA GLN A 159 5.22 -7.83 -1.11
C GLN A 159 4.52 -8.39 -2.35
N LEU A 160 5.11 -8.17 -3.53
CA LEU A 160 4.49 -8.50 -4.81
C LEU A 160 4.94 -9.86 -5.34
N PRO A 161 4.08 -10.57 -6.10
CA PRO A 161 4.50 -11.66 -6.96
C PRO A 161 5.23 -11.14 -8.20
N THR A 162 5.96 -12.04 -8.89
CA THR A 162 6.65 -11.74 -10.14
C THR A 162 6.41 -12.84 -11.17
N GLY A 163 6.57 -12.49 -12.43
CA GLY A 163 6.41 -13.42 -13.55
C GLY A 163 5.63 -12.81 -14.70
N LYS A 164 5.88 -13.30 -15.89
CA LYS A 164 5.20 -12.86 -17.10
C LYS A 164 3.68 -12.98 -16.96
N GLY A 165 2.94 -11.91 -17.27
CA GLY A 165 1.47 -11.91 -17.20
C GLY A 165 0.90 -11.83 -15.77
N ILE A 166 1.69 -11.48 -14.76
CA ILE A 166 1.26 -11.24 -13.38
C ILE A 166 1.11 -9.74 -13.17
N TRP A 167 -0.08 -9.30 -12.70
CA TRP A 167 -0.43 -7.88 -12.62
C TRP A 167 -1.11 -7.55 -11.28
N PRO A 168 -0.33 -7.40 -10.21
CA PRO A 168 -0.81 -6.90 -8.92
C PRO A 168 -1.03 -5.39 -8.97
N ALA A 169 -2.06 -4.91 -8.24
CA ALA A 169 -2.38 -3.49 -8.12
C ALA A 169 -2.92 -3.10 -6.74
N PHE A 170 -2.53 -1.89 -6.30
CA PHE A 170 -3.12 -1.14 -5.20
C PHE A 170 -3.47 0.26 -5.72
N TRP A 171 -4.75 0.58 -5.74
CA TRP A 171 -5.26 1.72 -6.46
C TRP A 171 -6.56 2.29 -5.88
N LEU A 172 -6.98 3.44 -6.39
CA LEU A 172 -8.18 4.15 -5.98
C LEU A 172 -9.06 4.42 -7.18
N LEU A 173 -10.38 4.27 -7.02
CA LEU A 173 -11.37 4.62 -8.03
C LEU A 173 -12.36 5.65 -7.48
N GLY A 174 -12.78 6.60 -8.32
CA GLY A 174 -13.75 7.64 -7.95
C GLY A 174 -15.06 7.04 -7.45
N ALA A 175 -15.52 7.48 -6.27
CA ALA A 175 -16.72 6.94 -5.63
C ALA A 175 -18.01 7.30 -6.39
N ASN A 176 -17.93 8.21 -7.35
CA ASN A 176 -19.03 8.63 -8.23
C ASN A 176 -19.11 7.82 -9.54
N HIS A 177 -18.36 6.69 -9.66
CA HIS A 177 -18.25 5.91 -10.91
C HIS A 177 -19.60 5.40 -11.44
N GLU A 178 -20.63 5.28 -10.62
CA GLU A 178 -21.99 4.91 -11.05
C GLU A 178 -22.67 6.03 -11.88
N THR A 179 -22.29 7.28 -11.64
CA THR A 179 -22.85 8.47 -12.33
C THR A 179 -21.87 9.10 -13.30
N ALA A 180 -20.58 9.00 -13.05
CA ALA A 180 -19.50 9.42 -13.91
C ALA A 180 -18.67 8.18 -14.25
N GLN A 181 -19.02 7.50 -15.35
CA GLN A 181 -18.34 6.28 -15.77
C GLN A 181 -16.84 6.52 -15.99
N TRP A 182 -16.04 5.46 -15.85
CA TRP A 182 -14.64 5.53 -16.19
C TRP A 182 -14.40 5.96 -17.64
N PRO A 183 -13.46 6.87 -17.93
CA PRO A 183 -12.46 7.44 -17.01
C PRO A 183 -12.88 8.76 -16.34
N ASP A 184 -14.12 9.23 -16.48
CA ASP A 184 -14.59 10.51 -15.94
C ASP A 184 -14.66 10.53 -14.41
N CYS A 185 -14.82 9.37 -13.77
CA CYS A 185 -14.74 9.23 -12.30
C CYS A 185 -13.32 9.37 -11.75
N GLY A 186 -12.29 9.34 -12.60
CA GLY A 186 -10.90 9.35 -12.18
C GLY A 186 -10.43 8.04 -11.54
N GLU A 187 -9.13 7.75 -11.69
CA GLU A 187 -8.44 6.60 -11.12
C GLU A 187 -7.02 7.01 -10.73
N ILE A 188 -6.57 6.53 -9.56
CA ILE A 188 -5.23 6.79 -9.02
C ILE A 188 -4.57 5.45 -8.72
N ASP A 189 -3.66 5.00 -9.58
CA ASP A 189 -2.90 3.77 -9.37
C ASP A 189 -1.67 4.10 -8.55
N ILE A 190 -1.73 3.72 -7.26
CA ILE A 190 -0.63 3.97 -6.32
C ILE A 190 0.51 3.02 -6.65
N LEU A 191 0.17 1.78 -6.95
CA LEU A 191 1.08 0.70 -7.30
C LEU A 191 0.49 -0.16 -8.37
N GLU A 192 1.25 -0.39 -9.43
CA GLU A 192 1.07 -1.48 -10.38
C GLU A 192 2.42 -2.14 -10.67
N SER A 193 2.40 -3.44 -11.00
CA SER A 193 3.53 -4.16 -11.56
C SER A 193 3.06 -5.08 -12.68
N ILE A 194 3.88 -5.30 -13.69
CA ILE A 194 3.63 -6.24 -14.80
C ILE A 194 4.57 -7.44 -14.74
N GLY A 195 4.86 -7.87 -13.51
CA GLY A 195 5.63 -9.08 -13.22
C GLY A 195 7.15 -8.91 -13.24
N ALA A 196 7.69 -7.72 -13.51
CA ALA A 196 9.12 -7.44 -13.37
C ALA A 196 9.51 -7.33 -11.89
N PRO A 197 10.62 -7.94 -11.44
CA PRO A 197 11.00 -7.91 -10.03
C PRO A 197 11.56 -6.56 -9.57
N ASP A 198 12.01 -5.73 -10.47
CA ASP A 198 12.78 -4.50 -10.24
C ASP A 198 12.07 -3.22 -10.71
N THR A 199 10.78 -3.31 -11.00
CA THR A 199 10.06 -2.17 -11.59
C THR A 199 8.60 -2.11 -11.11
N THR A 200 8.17 -0.90 -10.73
CA THR A 200 6.77 -0.59 -10.42
C THR A 200 6.31 0.62 -11.22
N TYR A 201 5.01 0.85 -11.22
CA TYR A 201 4.36 1.94 -11.93
C TYR A 201 3.36 2.64 -11.02
N SER A 202 3.20 3.96 -11.20
CA SER A 202 2.12 4.75 -10.64
C SER A 202 1.49 5.58 -11.74
N THR A 203 0.15 5.62 -11.79
CA THR A 203 -0.57 6.21 -12.92
C THR A 203 -1.74 7.08 -12.44
N LEU A 204 -2.07 8.09 -13.21
CA LEU A 204 -3.35 8.80 -13.12
C LEU A 204 -4.14 8.61 -14.41
N HIS A 205 -5.41 8.19 -14.28
CA HIS A 205 -6.35 8.11 -15.39
C HIS A 205 -7.51 9.07 -15.21
N GLY A 206 -7.86 9.73 -16.32
CA GLY A 206 -8.99 10.64 -16.42
C GLY A 206 -9.39 10.89 -17.88
N PRO A 207 -10.41 11.73 -18.14
CA PRO A 207 -10.93 11.96 -19.48
C PRO A 207 -9.88 12.57 -20.40
N GLY A 208 -9.54 11.82 -21.47
CA GLY A 208 -8.52 12.18 -22.45
C GLY A 208 -7.09 11.73 -22.11
N TYR A 209 -6.86 11.20 -20.91
CA TYR A 209 -5.60 10.60 -20.47
C TYR A 209 -5.86 9.31 -19.68
N SER A 210 -6.30 8.26 -20.37
CA SER A 210 -6.66 6.97 -19.79
C SER A 210 -6.13 5.80 -20.60
N GLY A 211 -6.13 4.59 -20.05
CA GLY A 211 -5.53 3.42 -20.64
C GLY A 211 -4.05 3.67 -20.96
N HIS A 212 -3.61 3.36 -22.17
CA HIS A 212 -2.21 3.57 -22.59
C HIS A 212 -1.78 5.05 -22.67
N LYS A 213 -2.70 6.00 -22.48
CA LYS A 213 -2.43 7.44 -22.42
C LYS A 213 -2.43 7.97 -20.98
N GLY A 214 -2.55 7.11 -19.97
CA GLY A 214 -2.47 7.48 -18.57
C GLY A 214 -1.17 8.24 -18.25
N LEU A 215 -1.21 9.10 -17.23
CA LEU A 215 -0.03 9.83 -16.77
C LEU A 215 0.85 8.89 -15.91
N THR A 216 1.49 7.93 -16.57
CA THR A 216 2.25 6.86 -15.93
C THR A 216 3.67 7.30 -15.60
N THR A 217 4.13 6.97 -14.40
CA THR A 217 5.53 6.99 -14.00
C THR A 217 6.02 5.56 -13.84
N LYS A 218 7.04 5.17 -14.60
CA LYS A 218 7.81 3.95 -14.39
C LYS A 218 8.90 4.22 -13.37
N PHE A 219 8.95 3.42 -12.31
CA PHE A 219 9.97 3.51 -11.27
C PHE A 219 10.80 2.23 -11.24
N PRO A 220 12.06 2.27 -11.71
CA PRO A 220 13.01 1.19 -11.48
C PRO A 220 13.46 1.24 -10.02
N LEU A 221 13.44 0.08 -9.34
CA LEU A 221 13.92 -0.03 -7.97
C LEU A 221 15.43 0.21 -7.88
N PRO A 222 15.93 0.65 -6.72
CA PRO A 222 17.37 0.71 -6.47
C PRO A 222 18.07 -0.63 -6.71
N ALA A 223 19.34 -0.58 -7.09
CA ALA A 223 20.12 -1.78 -7.43
C ALA A 223 20.17 -2.76 -6.24
N GLY A 224 19.77 -3.99 -6.47
CA GLY A 224 19.73 -5.06 -5.47
C GLY A 224 18.40 -5.18 -4.72
N GLU A 225 17.46 -4.29 -4.93
CA GLU A 225 16.10 -4.39 -4.39
C GLU A 225 15.18 -5.13 -5.36
N SER A 226 14.14 -5.78 -4.80
CA SER A 226 13.17 -6.53 -5.59
C SER A 226 11.83 -6.59 -4.87
N VAL A 227 10.75 -6.33 -5.60
CA VAL A 227 9.37 -6.29 -5.09
C VAL A 227 8.89 -7.61 -4.49
N ASN A 228 9.55 -8.75 -4.80
CA ASN A 228 9.13 -10.07 -4.35
C ASN A 228 9.98 -10.65 -3.21
N THR A 229 11.06 -9.99 -2.80
CA THR A 229 11.94 -10.48 -1.74
C THR A 229 11.71 -9.79 -0.39
N ALA A 230 11.04 -8.64 -0.40
CA ALA A 230 10.71 -7.86 0.78
C ALA A 230 9.36 -7.17 0.65
N PHE A 231 8.81 -6.74 1.78
CA PHE A 231 7.70 -5.80 1.79
C PHE A 231 8.21 -4.39 1.56
N HIS A 232 7.53 -3.68 0.68
CA HIS A 232 7.77 -2.26 0.40
C HIS A 232 6.54 -1.42 0.75
N LEU A 233 6.75 -0.16 1.04
CA LEU A 233 5.69 0.81 1.31
C LEU A 233 5.34 1.57 0.04
N TYR A 234 4.09 1.47 -0.37
CA TYR A 234 3.54 2.20 -1.52
C TYR A 234 2.53 3.21 -1.01
N ALA A 235 2.68 4.48 -1.40
CA ALA A 235 1.80 5.51 -0.89
C ALA A 235 1.50 6.61 -1.92
N VAL A 236 0.33 7.24 -1.74
CA VAL A 236 -0.03 8.49 -2.40
C VAL A 236 -0.39 9.54 -1.35
N GLU A 237 0.17 10.74 -1.46
CA GLU A 237 -0.30 11.93 -0.77
C GLU A 237 -1.10 12.77 -1.76
N TRP A 238 -2.36 13.00 -1.43
CA TRP A 238 -3.30 13.66 -2.29
C TRP A 238 -3.98 14.84 -1.59
N SER A 239 -3.90 16.00 -2.21
CA SER A 239 -4.51 17.25 -1.76
C SER A 239 -5.07 18.02 -2.96
N PRO A 240 -5.79 19.15 -2.78
CA PRO A 240 -6.33 19.89 -3.89
C PRO A 240 -5.26 20.22 -4.94
N ASN A 241 -5.47 19.76 -6.17
CA ASN A 241 -4.57 19.97 -7.31
C ASN A 241 -3.12 19.47 -7.12
N ASP A 242 -2.88 18.51 -6.22
CA ASP A 242 -1.54 18.05 -5.88
C ASP A 242 -1.59 16.57 -5.50
N ILE A 243 -0.93 15.69 -6.28
CA ILE A 243 -0.82 14.25 -6.05
C ILE A 243 0.64 13.87 -6.12
N LYS A 244 1.13 13.21 -5.06
CA LYS A 244 2.50 12.73 -4.92
C LYS A 244 2.51 11.24 -4.64
N PHE A 245 3.30 10.49 -5.40
CA PHE A 245 3.47 9.04 -5.22
C PHE A 245 4.81 8.75 -4.55
N PHE A 246 4.81 7.75 -3.68
CA PHE A 246 5.98 7.37 -2.90
C PHE A 246 6.21 5.86 -2.94
N PHE A 247 7.48 5.46 -2.98
CA PHE A 247 7.97 4.11 -2.77
C PHE A 247 8.96 4.16 -1.60
N ASP A 248 8.73 3.41 -0.52
CA ASP A 248 9.55 3.42 0.71
C ASP A 248 9.91 4.85 1.17
N ASP A 249 8.89 5.74 1.24
CA ASP A 249 9.03 7.16 1.58
C ASP A 249 9.84 8.03 0.58
N HIS A 250 10.33 7.47 -0.53
CA HIS A 250 10.94 8.23 -1.62
C HIS A 250 9.86 8.77 -2.57
N LEU A 251 9.86 10.07 -2.80
CA LEU A 251 8.99 10.69 -3.82
C LEU A 251 9.39 10.20 -5.21
N ILE A 252 8.49 9.45 -5.87
CA ILE A 252 8.73 8.88 -7.21
C ILE A 252 8.01 9.63 -8.32
N ALA A 253 6.88 10.30 -8.00
CA ALA A 253 6.17 11.13 -8.96
C ALA A 253 5.41 12.25 -8.25
N HIS A 254 5.26 13.38 -8.94
CA HIS A 254 4.44 14.51 -8.53
C HIS A 254 3.58 14.95 -9.73
N ARG A 255 2.28 15.11 -9.51
CA ARG A 255 1.30 15.47 -10.54
C ARG A 255 0.41 16.62 -10.08
N THR A 256 0.16 17.54 -10.98
CA THR A 256 -0.69 18.71 -10.83
C THR A 256 -1.56 18.91 -12.08
N PRO A 257 -2.56 19.77 -12.08
CA PRO A 257 -3.30 20.11 -13.31
C PRO A 257 -2.43 20.59 -14.46
N ALA A 258 -1.22 21.12 -14.19
CA ALA A 258 -0.30 21.57 -15.25
C ALA A 258 0.32 20.43 -16.05
N ASP A 259 0.28 19.20 -15.53
CA ASP A 259 0.81 18.00 -16.19
C ASP A 259 -0.19 17.36 -17.15
N LEU A 260 -1.44 17.84 -17.16
CA LEU A 260 -2.50 17.29 -17.98
C LEU A 260 -2.31 17.64 -19.46
N PRO A 261 -2.66 16.73 -20.40
CA PRO A 261 -2.74 17.06 -21.82
C PRO A 261 -3.70 18.22 -22.06
N GLN A 262 -3.36 19.07 -23.02
CA GLN A 262 -4.18 20.24 -23.38
C GLN A 262 -5.63 19.85 -23.68
N GLY A 263 -6.59 20.58 -23.11
CA GLY A 263 -8.02 20.37 -23.31
C GLY A 263 -8.62 19.26 -22.44
N THR A 264 -7.85 18.64 -21.54
CA THR A 264 -8.33 17.69 -20.56
C THR A 264 -8.61 18.35 -19.22
N ARG A 265 -9.23 17.64 -18.28
CA ARG A 265 -9.62 18.19 -16.98
C ARG A 265 -9.11 17.33 -15.83
N TRP A 266 -8.80 18.00 -14.71
CA TRP A 266 -8.50 17.36 -13.44
C TRP A 266 -9.78 16.79 -12.82
N VAL A 267 -9.77 15.53 -12.40
CA VAL A 267 -10.97 14.84 -11.88
C VAL A 267 -10.78 14.26 -10.48
N TYR A 268 -9.73 14.70 -9.76
CA TYR A 268 -9.37 14.17 -8.45
C TYR A 268 -9.78 15.15 -7.33
N ASP A 269 -11.06 15.54 -7.30
CA ASP A 269 -11.62 16.52 -6.36
C ASP A 269 -12.88 16.04 -5.63
N HIS A 270 -13.11 14.73 -5.62
CA HIS A 270 -14.22 14.05 -4.93
C HIS A 270 -13.71 12.80 -4.17
N PRO A 271 -14.53 12.10 -3.37
CA PRO A 271 -14.08 10.90 -2.66
C PRO A 271 -13.72 9.74 -3.60
N PHE A 272 -12.72 8.95 -3.21
CA PHE A 272 -12.29 7.72 -3.85
C PHE A 272 -12.36 6.56 -2.86
N TYR A 273 -12.51 5.34 -3.35
CA TYR A 273 -12.42 4.10 -2.59
C TYR A 273 -11.20 3.29 -2.99
N VAL A 274 -10.75 2.40 -2.09
CA VAL A 274 -9.53 1.61 -2.24
C VAL A 274 -9.84 0.31 -2.96
N LEU A 275 -8.91 -0.14 -3.82
CA LEU A 275 -8.92 -1.46 -4.46
C LEU A 275 -7.56 -2.15 -4.30
N LEU A 276 -7.64 -3.48 -4.17
CA LEU A 276 -6.51 -4.42 -4.21
C LEU A 276 -6.88 -5.58 -5.12
N ASN A 277 -6.00 -5.94 -6.06
CA ASN A 277 -6.20 -7.12 -6.89
C ASN A 277 -4.88 -7.70 -7.38
N LEU A 278 -4.97 -8.96 -7.84
CA LEU A 278 -3.91 -9.65 -8.55
C LEU A 278 -4.49 -10.20 -9.84
N ALA A 279 -4.36 -9.45 -10.94
CA ALA A 279 -4.80 -9.89 -12.27
C ALA A 279 -3.80 -10.85 -12.90
N VAL A 280 -4.29 -11.67 -13.84
CA VAL A 280 -3.50 -12.61 -14.65
C VAL A 280 -3.76 -12.34 -16.11
N GLY A 281 -2.70 -12.08 -16.87
CA GLY A 281 -2.83 -11.72 -18.29
C GLY A 281 -3.31 -10.29 -18.49
N GLY A 282 -3.73 -9.99 -19.69
CA GLY A 282 -4.23 -8.68 -20.06
C GLY A 282 -3.39 -7.98 -21.14
N TYR A 283 -3.92 -6.88 -21.66
CA TYR A 283 -3.25 -6.15 -22.76
C TYR A 283 -1.88 -5.62 -22.38
N TRP A 284 -1.68 -5.24 -21.14
CA TRP A 284 -0.42 -4.60 -20.70
C TRP A 284 0.66 -5.60 -20.27
N PRO A 285 0.43 -6.52 -19.31
CA PRO A 285 1.45 -7.49 -18.89
C PRO A 285 1.65 -8.59 -19.96
N GLY A 286 0.71 -8.75 -20.89
CA GLY A 286 0.61 -9.91 -21.76
C GLY A 286 0.17 -11.17 -21.01
N ASN A 287 0.10 -12.29 -21.69
CA ASN A 287 -0.32 -13.55 -21.05
C ASN A 287 0.85 -14.23 -20.32
N PRO A 288 0.57 -15.01 -19.27
CA PRO A 288 1.54 -15.92 -18.68
C PRO A 288 2.14 -16.86 -19.72
N ASP A 289 3.39 -17.22 -19.56
CA ASP A 289 4.10 -18.18 -20.39
C ASP A 289 4.64 -19.33 -19.53
N PRO A 290 5.33 -20.35 -20.08
CA PRO A 290 5.84 -21.48 -19.30
C PRO A 290 6.83 -21.11 -18.18
N THR A 291 7.37 -19.90 -18.17
CA THR A 291 8.27 -19.42 -17.09
C THR A 291 7.48 -18.91 -15.88
N THR A 292 6.20 -18.62 -16.04
CA THR A 292 5.34 -18.16 -14.94
C THR A 292 4.88 -19.34 -14.10
N VAL A 293 5.41 -19.42 -12.89
CA VAL A 293 5.10 -20.50 -11.94
C VAL A 293 3.89 -20.08 -11.09
N PHE A 294 2.89 -20.97 -10.97
CA PHE A 294 1.73 -20.78 -10.09
C PHE A 294 1.79 -21.74 -8.89
N PRO A 295 1.20 -21.41 -7.73
CA PRO A 295 0.47 -20.17 -7.44
C PRO A 295 1.39 -18.96 -7.29
N GLN A 296 0.83 -17.76 -7.55
CA GLN A 296 1.46 -16.47 -7.29
C GLN A 296 0.73 -15.76 -6.16
N GLN A 297 1.45 -15.11 -5.24
CA GLN A 297 0.87 -14.49 -4.06
C GLN A 297 1.29 -13.02 -3.91
N MET A 298 0.31 -12.16 -3.75
CA MET A 298 0.47 -10.79 -3.27
C MET A 298 0.17 -10.79 -1.78
N LEU A 299 1.12 -10.35 -0.97
CA LEU A 299 0.99 -10.25 0.48
C LEU A 299 0.83 -8.78 0.87
N VAL A 300 -0.23 -8.47 1.60
CA VAL A 300 -0.50 -7.11 2.11
C VAL A 300 -0.49 -7.15 3.63
N ASP A 301 0.51 -6.49 4.25
CA ASP A 301 0.68 -6.42 5.70
C ASP A 301 -0.39 -5.50 6.32
N TYR A 302 -0.57 -4.32 5.72
CA TYR A 302 -1.62 -3.39 6.12
C TYR A 302 -2.03 -2.45 4.98
N VAL A 303 -3.21 -1.84 5.15
CA VAL A 303 -3.64 -0.66 4.40
C VAL A 303 -4.01 0.43 5.40
N HIS A 304 -3.39 1.59 5.30
CA HIS A 304 -3.66 2.76 6.14
C HIS A 304 -4.12 3.95 5.30
N VAL A 305 -5.09 4.68 5.82
CA VAL A 305 -5.54 5.95 5.24
C VAL A 305 -5.52 7.02 6.31
N TYR A 306 -4.96 8.17 5.96
CA TYR A 306 -4.78 9.29 6.88
C TYR A 306 -5.42 10.56 6.31
N THR A 307 -5.94 11.38 7.22
CA THR A 307 -6.28 12.79 6.94
C THR A 307 -5.12 13.68 7.35
N ARG A 308 -5.00 14.85 6.69
CA ARG A 308 -4.05 15.87 7.11
C ARG A 308 -4.55 16.55 8.38
N LYS A 309 -3.71 16.64 9.41
CA LYS A 309 -4.03 17.40 10.61
C LYS A 309 -4.19 18.90 10.24
N PRO A 310 -5.16 19.62 10.83
CA PRO A 310 -5.21 21.07 10.70
C PRO A 310 -3.88 21.69 11.10
N GLU A 311 -3.35 22.58 10.28
CA GLU A 311 -2.18 23.35 10.68
C GLU A 311 -2.54 24.16 11.93
N THR A 312 -1.77 23.96 13.02
CA THR A 312 -1.87 24.83 14.18
C THR A 312 -1.50 26.25 13.70
N PRO A 313 -2.37 27.26 13.85
CA PRO A 313 -2.02 28.61 13.44
C PRO A 313 -0.69 28.99 14.08
N LYS A 314 0.31 29.32 13.28
CA LYS A 314 1.54 29.91 13.79
C LYS A 314 1.12 31.13 14.59
N ALA A 315 1.42 31.10 15.90
CA ALA A 315 1.20 32.27 16.76
C ALA A 315 1.91 33.47 16.08
N THR A 316 1.12 34.41 15.56
CA THR A 316 1.63 35.67 15.06
C THR A 316 2.21 36.39 16.28
N LEU A 317 3.53 36.35 16.41
CA LEU A 317 4.22 37.26 17.32
C LEU A 317 3.79 38.65 16.95
N LYS A 318 2.97 39.29 17.82
CA LYS A 318 2.66 40.71 17.68
C LYS A 318 3.97 41.48 17.69
N PRO A 319 4.29 42.27 16.68
CA PRO A 319 5.45 43.15 16.75
C PRO A 319 5.21 44.20 17.81
N GLY A 320 6.12 44.29 18.79
CA GLY A 320 6.31 45.48 19.60
C GLY A 320 5.41 45.66 20.82
N ALA A 321 5.75 45.01 21.95
CA ALA A 321 5.57 45.67 23.23
C ALA A 321 6.72 46.70 23.36
N PRO A 322 6.43 47.97 23.68
CA PRO A 322 7.50 48.94 23.88
C PRO A 322 8.34 48.58 25.10
N HIS A 323 9.64 48.67 24.94
CA HIS A 323 10.64 48.58 25.99
C HIS A 323 10.30 49.62 27.05
N LEU A 324 9.96 49.20 28.26
CA LEU A 324 9.93 50.11 29.43
C LEU A 324 11.37 50.23 29.92
N ASP A 325 11.99 51.36 29.53
CA ASP A 325 13.25 51.77 30.14
C ASP A 325 12.98 52.15 31.60
N SER A 326 13.69 51.48 32.49
CA SER A 326 13.75 51.81 33.92
C SER A 326 14.63 53.03 34.13
N GLU A 327 14.02 54.21 34.35
CA GLU A 327 14.71 55.29 35.02
C GLU A 327 14.16 55.48 36.44
N MET A 328 15.05 55.29 37.41
CA MET A 328 14.87 55.69 38.78
C MET A 328 15.03 57.24 38.89
N GLY A 329 14.05 57.90 39.48
CA GLY A 329 14.14 59.29 39.83
C GLY A 329 13.13 59.70 40.93
N ALA A 330 13.61 60.15 42.04
CA ALA A 330 12.93 60.32 43.31
C ALA A 330 12.03 61.55 43.36
N SER A 331 11.03 61.47 44.29
CA SER A 331 10.43 62.49 45.17
C SER A 331 9.70 63.74 44.60
N SER A 332 8.44 63.92 44.92
CA SER A 332 7.89 64.72 46.02
C SER A 332 6.43 65.15 45.74
N GLU A 333 5.63 64.92 46.76
CA GLU A 333 4.47 65.71 47.24
C GLU A 333 3.57 66.56 46.34
N GLY A 334 2.24 66.38 46.49
CA GLY A 334 1.25 67.39 46.17
C GLY A 334 -0.15 66.87 45.87
N ARG A 335 -1.00 66.78 46.88
CA ARG A 335 -2.49 66.63 46.82
C ARG A 335 -3.15 67.96 46.76
N PRO A 336 -4.50 68.18 46.62
CA PRO A 336 -5.52 67.60 45.75
C PRO A 336 -6.40 68.62 45.02
N SER A 337 -7.33 68.21 44.14
CA SER A 337 -8.72 68.74 44.09
C SER A 337 -9.52 68.22 42.91
N SER A 338 -10.70 67.69 43.22
CA SER A 338 -11.83 67.44 42.31
C SER A 338 -12.68 68.73 42.21
N PRO A 339 -13.86 68.78 41.55
CA PRO A 339 -14.54 67.91 40.58
C PRO A 339 -15.27 68.69 39.43
N GLY A 340 -15.98 68.01 38.55
CA GLY A 340 -17.00 68.63 37.66
C GLY A 340 -17.19 67.79 36.40
N SER A 341 -18.13 67.02 36.26
CA SER A 341 -19.55 67.00 35.93
C SER A 341 -19.91 67.14 34.44
N ALA A 342 -20.65 66.18 33.97
CA ALA A 342 -21.71 66.18 32.96
C ALA A 342 -21.29 66.41 31.47
N SER A 343 -21.85 65.72 30.44
CA SER A 343 -23.18 65.26 30.19
C SER A 343 -23.20 64.47 28.83
N ARG A 344 -23.94 63.42 28.76
CA ARG A 344 -24.98 63.03 27.81
C ARG A 344 -24.89 63.50 26.34
N SER A 345 -24.94 62.55 25.40
CA SER A 345 -26.14 62.36 24.59
C SER A 345 -26.08 61.12 23.66
N LYS A 346 -27.19 60.52 23.57
CA LYS A 346 -27.67 59.41 22.78
C LYS A 346 -27.68 59.72 21.27
N SER A 347 -27.56 58.69 20.44
CA SER A 347 -28.66 58.28 19.53
C SER A 347 -28.24 57.12 18.65
N LYS A 348 -29.05 56.08 18.65
CA LYS A 348 -29.34 55.07 17.63
C LYS A 348 -30.41 55.69 16.70
N PRO A 349 -30.92 55.03 15.62
CA PRO A 349 -30.55 53.81 14.88
C PRO A 349 -30.79 53.91 13.34
N THR A 350 -30.77 52.69 12.68
CA THR A 350 -31.48 52.29 11.43
C THR A 350 -30.78 52.68 10.09
N GLN A 351 -30.47 51.75 9.25
CA GLN A 351 -31.17 50.68 8.56
C GLN A 351 -30.20 49.56 8.18
#